data_f79f553919f3874e9356235095d08511
#
_entry.id   f79f553919f3874e9356235095d08511
#
_cell.length_a   1.000
_cell.length_b   1.000
_cell.length_c   1.000
_cell.angle_alpha   90.00
_cell.angle_beta   90.00
_cell.angle_gamma   90.00
#
_symmetry.space_group_name_H-M   'P 1'
#
loop_
_entity.id
_entity.type
_entity.pdbx_description
1 polymer ?
#
loop_
_entity_poly.entity_id
_entity_poly.type
_entity_poly.pdbx_seq_one_letter_code
_entity_poly.pdbx_strand_id
1 'polypeptide(L)'
;ESRGLGDVYKRQGKKAAEAIIGRDLSEDIFKMADAEVVYGRKGKLSEENEESDSRRCLSCNSICENCVEVCPNRANVTLTVPGMDKHQVIHVDYMCNECGNCRSFCPWDSAPYLDKFTLFANEADMENSKNQGFTVLDAAAGTCKVRLAGNVIDYTVGTANENVPDGIQKIIKTVISDYSYLLIG
;
A
#
# COMPACT_ATOMS: atom_id res chain seq x y z
N GLU A 1 -19.95 -3.80 -2.29
CA GLU A 1 -19.25 -2.83 -3.15
C GLU A 1 -19.02 -1.52 -2.41
N SER A 2 -17.92 -1.44 -1.68
CA SER A 2 -17.58 -0.25 -0.88
C SER A 2 -17.00 0.91 -1.72
N ARG A 3 -16.80 0.73 -3.03
CA ARG A 3 -16.28 1.77 -3.94
C ARG A 3 -17.13 3.05 -3.98
N GLY A 4 -18.37 2.97 -3.54
CA GLY A 4 -19.29 4.09 -3.59
C GLY A 4 -19.31 5.02 -2.38
N LEU A 5 -18.90 4.59 -1.19
CA LEU A 5 -19.13 5.38 0.01
C LEU A 5 -18.27 6.64 0.08
N GLY A 6 -16.97 6.56 -0.21
CA GLY A 6 -16.09 7.72 -0.24
C GLY A 6 -16.50 8.75 -1.29
N ASP A 7 -16.90 8.31 -2.47
CA ASP A 7 -17.37 9.17 -3.55
C ASP A 7 -18.77 9.73 -3.27
N VAL A 8 -19.62 8.98 -2.60
CA VAL A 8 -20.94 9.46 -2.17
C VAL A 8 -20.79 10.62 -1.19
N TYR A 9 -19.94 10.50 -0.17
CA TYR A 9 -19.71 11.60 0.79
C TYR A 9 -19.08 12.83 0.14
N LYS A 10 -18.12 12.63 -0.76
CA LYS A 10 -17.53 13.75 -1.53
C LYS A 10 -18.57 14.46 -2.38
N ARG A 11 -19.43 13.72 -3.08
CA ARG A 11 -20.52 14.28 -3.89
C ARG A 11 -21.58 14.97 -3.04
N GLN A 12 -21.93 14.41 -1.88
CA GLN A 12 -22.87 15.04 -0.97
C GLN A 12 -22.30 16.32 -0.36
N GLY A 13 -21.05 16.31 0.07
CA GLY A 13 -20.35 17.49 0.56
C GLY A 13 -20.29 18.60 -0.50
N LYS A 14 -19.98 18.24 -1.75
CA LYS A 14 -20.00 19.16 -2.88
C LYS A 14 -21.38 19.78 -3.10
N LYS A 15 -22.43 18.95 -3.22
CA LYS A 15 -23.81 19.44 -3.40
C LYS A 15 -24.28 20.33 -2.25
N ALA A 16 -23.90 20.01 -1.01
CA ALA A 16 -24.19 20.84 0.14
C ALA A 16 -23.50 22.20 0.03
N ALA A 17 -22.23 22.23 -0.36
CA ALA A 17 -21.48 23.46 -0.57
C ALA A 17 -22.11 24.29 -1.72
N GLU A 18 -22.44 23.67 -2.84
CA GLU A 18 -23.13 24.33 -3.97
C GLU A 18 -24.45 24.97 -3.56
N ALA A 19 -25.24 24.26 -2.73
CA ALA A 19 -26.50 24.78 -2.21
C ALA A 19 -26.31 25.98 -1.28
N ILE A 20 -25.26 25.96 -0.44
CA ILE A 20 -24.96 27.05 0.50
C ILE A 20 -24.48 28.31 -0.21
N ILE A 21 -23.60 28.17 -1.19
CA ILE A 21 -23.02 29.33 -1.90
C ILE A 21 -23.80 29.76 -3.13
N GLY A 22 -24.85 29.00 -3.51
CA GLY A 22 -25.73 29.31 -4.63
C GLY A 22 -25.08 29.26 -6.01
N ARG A 23 -23.96 28.53 -6.15
CA ARG A 23 -23.27 28.34 -7.44
C ARG A 23 -22.77 26.93 -7.63
N ASP A 24 -22.65 26.53 -8.88
CA ASP A 24 -22.02 25.28 -9.27
C ASP A 24 -20.48 25.37 -9.08
N LEU A 25 -19.92 24.48 -8.28
CA LEU A 25 -18.49 24.36 -8.02
C LEU A 25 -17.78 23.40 -8.98
N SER A 26 -18.52 22.82 -9.94
CA SER A 26 -17.96 21.80 -10.83
C SER A 26 -16.80 22.30 -11.68
N GLU A 27 -16.84 23.57 -12.08
CA GLU A 27 -15.79 24.15 -12.92
C GLU A 27 -14.63 24.79 -12.14
N ASP A 28 -14.90 25.37 -10.98
CA ASP A 28 -13.93 26.18 -10.26
C ASP A 28 -13.06 25.40 -9.27
N ILE A 29 -13.67 24.45 -8.54
CA ILE A 29 -12.96 23.70 -7.48
C ILE A 29 -12.33 22.43 -8.03
N PHE A 30 -12.86 21.90 -9.14
CA PHE A 30 -12.43 20.65 -9.74
C PHE A 30 -11.81 20.82 -11.13
N LYS A 31 -11.50 22.03 -11.57
CA LYS A 31 -10.44 22.17 -12.56
C LYS A 31 -9.20 21.59 -11.93
N MET A 32 -8.96 20.32 -12.22
CA MET A 32 -7.68 19.72 -11.90
C MET A 32 -6.63 20.63 -12.51
N ALA A 33 -5.77 21.18 -11.66
CA ALA A 33 -4.54 21.74 -12.16
C ALA A 33 -3.97 20.73 -13.15
N ASP A 34 -3.50 21.23 -14.29
CA ASP A 34 -2.91 20.41 -15.33
C ASP A 34 -2.10 19.29 -14.70
N ALA A 35 -2.39 18.05 -15.04
CA ALA A 35 -1.75 16.89 -14.42
C ALA A 35 -0.22 17.03 -14.47
N GLU A 36 0.34 17.58 -15.56
CA GLU A 36 1.77 17.87 -15.67
C GLU A 36 2.27 18.87 -14.63
N VAL A 37 1.49 19.89 -14.29
CA VAL A 37 1.86 20.87 -13.26
C VAL A 37 1.82 20.24 -11.87
N VAL A 38 0.84 19.39 -11.60
CA VAL A 38 0.75 18.64 -10.34
C VAL A 38 1.88 17.62 -10.23
N TYR A 39 2.15 16.88 -11.30
CA TYR A 39 3.27 15.92 -11.37
C TYR A 39 4.63 16.61 -11.31
N GLY A 40 4.79 17.77 -11.92
CA GLY A 40 6.03 18.56 -11.85
C GLY A 40 6.33 19.10 -10.45
N ARG A 41 5.32 19.25 -9.58
CA ARG A 41 5.46 19.65 -8.16
C ARG A 41 5.70 18.48 -7.22
N LYS A 42 5.37 17.26 -7.64
CA LYS A 42 5.75 16.05 -6.91
C LYS A 42 7.25 15.89 -7.06
N GLY A 43 7.98 15.88 -5.96
CA GLY A 43 9.41 15.59 -6.00
C GLY A 43 9.64 14.26 -6.69
N LYS A 44 10.25 14.27 -7.86
CA LYS A 44 10.72 13.05 -8.51
C LYS A 44 11.99 12.63 -7.79
N LEU A 45 11.98 11.44 -7.20
CA LEU A 45 13.23 10.75 -6.91
C LEU A 45 13.86 10.41 -8.27
N SER A 46 14.92 11.14 -8.60
CA SER A 46 15.82 10.76 -9.69
C SER A 46 16.76 9.64 -9.18
N GLU A 47 16.22 8.49 -8.89
CA GLU A 47 17.05 7.32 -8.71
C GLU A 47 17.15 6.60 -10.05
N GLU A 48 18.33 6.61 -10.60
CA GLU A 48 18.70 5.91 -11.84
C GLU A 48 18.69 4.38 -11.69
N ASN A 49 18.12 3.86 -10.60
CA ASN A 49 18.09 2.43 -10.32
C ASN A 49 16.69 1.88 -10.56
N GLU A 50 16.58 1.02 -11.55
CA GLU A 50 15.42 0.18 -11.90
C GLU A 50 15.03 -0.85 -10.83
N GLU A 51 15.23 -0.52 -9.54
CA GLU A 51 14.90 -1.43 -8.47
C GLU A 51 13.40 -1.45 -8.21
N SER A 52 12.86 -2.64 -8.02
CA SER A 52 11.43 -2.88 -7.76
C SER A 52 10.89 -2.00 -6.62
N ASP A 53 9.63 -1.57 -6.72
CA ASP A 53 8.99 -0.68 -5.73
C ASP A 53 8.97 -1.24 -4.30
N SER A 54 8.99 -2.56 -4.13
CA SER A 54 9.19 -3.20 -2.84
C SER A 54 10.58 -2.88 -2.23
N ARG A 55 11.63 -2.78 -3.05
CA ARG A 55 12.95 -2.34 -2.59
C ARG A 55 12.97 -0.84 -2.28
N ARG A 56 12.23 -0.04 -3.02
CA ARG A 56 12.11 1.39 -2.71
C ARG A 56 11.57 1.63 -1.30
N CYS A 57 10.54 0.90 -0.87
CA CYS A 57 10.01 1.01 0.47
C CYS A 57 10.98 0.49 1.53
N LEU A 58 11.71 -0.60 1.25
CA LEU A 58 12.73 -1.17 2.13
C LEU A 58 13.98 -0.28 2.23
N SER A 59 14.34 0.42 1.17
CA SER A 59 15.52 1.30 1.11
C SER A 59 15.20 2.78 1.24
N CYS A 60 13.93 3.15 1.41
CA CYS A 60 13.51 4.54 1.55
C CYS A 60 14.15 5.18 2.79
N ASN A 61 14.98 6.20 2.56
CA ASN A 61 15.66 6.94 3.61
C ASN A 61 14.78 8.00 4.27
N SER A 62 13.60 8.25 3.74
CA SER A 62 12.61 9.18 4.27
C SER A 62 11.34 8.43 4.59
N ILE A 63 10.91 8.51 5.84
CA ILE A 63 9.60 8.00 6.23
C ILE A 63 8.59 9.04 5.83
N CYS A 64 7.96 8.83 4.69
CA CYS A 64 6.97 9.76 4.18
C CYS A 64 5.57 9.47 4.74
N GLU A 65 5.20 8.21 4.92
CA GLU A 65 3.92 7.70 5.44
C GLU A 65 2.64 8.32 4.86
N ASN A 66 2.72 9.19 3.85
CA ASN A 66 1.56 9.82 3.24
C ASN A 66 0.52 8.80 2.77
N CYS A 67 0.96 7.66 2.25
CA CYS A 67 0.05 6.61 1.81
C CYS A 67 -0.70 5.95 2.96
N VAL A 68 -0.16 5.98 4.17
CA VAL A 68 -0.81 5.50 5.40
C VAL A 68 -1.85 6.53 5.84
N GLU A 69 -1.45 7.79 5.94
CA GLU A 69 -2.29 8.88 6.44
C GLU A 69 -3.52 9.15 5.56
N VAL A 70 -3.34 9.13 4.24
CA VAL A 70 -4.42 9.45 3.29
C VAL A 70 -5.33 8.27 2.97
N CYS A 71 -5.01 7.08 3.45
CA CYS A 71 -5.82 5.88 3.18
C CYS A 71 -7.10 5.87 4.03
N PRO A 72 -8.29 6.03 3.43
CA PRO A 72 -9.53 6.07 4.21
C PRO A 72 -9.85 4.72 4.87
N ASN A 73 -9.36 3.62 4.29
CA ASN A 73 -9.59 2.26 4.77
C ASN A 73 -8.43 1.72 5.62
N ARG A 74 -7.39 2.53 5.86
CA ARG A 74 -6.18 2.09 6.58
C ARG A 74 -5.49 0.85 5.98
N ALA A 75 -5.62 0.68 4.67
CA ALA A 75 -5.03 -0.47 3.96
C ALA A 75 -3.50 -0.40 3.82
N ASN A 76 -2.89 0.76 4.02
CA ASN A 76 -1.44 0.87 4.14
C ASN A 76 -1.08 0.97 5.63
N VAL A 77 -0.22 0.09 6.10
CA VAL A 77 0.11 -0.06 7.52
C VAL A 77 1.60 0.09 7.73
N THR A 78 1.97 0.97 8.66
CA THR A 78 3.36 1.15 9.09
C THR A 78 3.72 0.05 10.08
N LEU A 79 4.84 -0.61 9.83
CA LEU A 79 5.42 -1.64 10.69
C LEU A 79 6.71 -1.16 11.33
N THR A 80 6.89 -1.43 12.62
CA THR A 80 8.19 -1.35 13.29
C THR A 80 8.83 -2.73 13.24
N VAL A 81 9.84 -2.90 12.39
CA VAL A 81 10.49 -4.19 12.16
C VAL A 81 11.78 -4.27 12.96
N PRO A 82 11.92 -5.23 13.88
CA PRO A 82 13.16 -5.39 14.66
C PRO A 82 14.39 -5.58 13.76
N GLY A 83 15.44 -4.79 14.03
CA GLY A 83 16.69 -4.82 13.27
C GLY A 83 16.63 -4.07 11.93
N MET A 84 15.60 -3.25 11.71
CA MET A 84 15.57 -2.23 10.68
C MET A 84 15.56 -0.84 11.32
N ASP A 85 16.38 0.06 10.81
CA ASP A 85 16.51 1.43 11.35
C ASP A 85 15.28 2.28 11.11
N LYS A 86 14.41 1.86 10.17
CA LYS A 86 13.25 2.63 9.72
C LYS A 86 12.01 1.77 9.65
N HIS A 87 10.88 2.43 9.86
CA HIS A 87 9.58 1.81 9.66
C HIS A 87 9.44 1.29 8.22
N GLN A 88 8.68 0.23 8.09
CA GLN A 88 8.29 -0.32 6.79
C GLN A 88 6.80 -0.10 6.59
N VAL A 89 6.37 0.03 5.35
CA VAL A 89 4.94 0.16 5.05
C VAL A 89 4.53 -0.99 4.16
N ILE A 90 3.58 -1.78 4.62
CA ILE A 90 2.93 -2.82 3.82
C ILE A 90 1.55 -2.37 3.35
N HIS A 91 1.07 -3.00 2.30
CA HIS A 91 -0.30 -2.89 1.83
C HIS A 91 -1.10 -4.10 2.29
N VAL A 92 -2.33 -3.91 2.74
CA VAL A 92 -3.26 -4.97 3.15
C VAL A 92 -4.39 -5.03 2.14
N ASP A 93 -4.38 -6.04 1.29
CA ASP A 93 -5.22 -6.15 0.10
C ASP A 93 -6.72 -6.08 0.44
N TYR A 94 -7.19 -6.91 1.35
CA TYR A 94 -8.61 -7.00 1.71
C TYR A 94 -9.19 -5.72 2.35
N MET A 95 -8.34 -4.82 2.82
CA MET A 95 -8.75 -3.50 3.35
C MET A 95 -8.82 -2.45 2.25
N CYS A 96 -8.26 -2.71 1.08
CA CYS A 96 -8.15 -1.74 -0.01
C CYS A 96 -9.41 -1.75 -0.89
N ASN A 97 -9.91 -0.58 -1.21
CA ASN A 97 -10.96 -0.39 -2.22
C ASN A 97 -10.44 0.29 -3.49
N GLU A 98 -9.13 0.32 -3.69
CA GLU A 98 -8.46 0.90 -4.86
C GLU A 98 -8.90 2.34 -5.19
N CYS A 99 -9.20 3.15 -4.18
CA CYS A 99 -9.69 4.52 -4.37
C CYS A 99 -8.66 5.48 -4.98
N GLY A 100 -7.37 5.09 -5.04
CA GLY A 100 -6.30 5.86 -5.62
C GLY A 100 -5.77 7.03 -4.78
N ASN A 101 -6.31 7.29 -3.57
CA ASN A 101 -5.84 8.40 -2.73
C ASN A 101 -4.33 8.31 -2.43
N CYS A 102 -3.84 7.12 -2.09
CA CYS A 102 -2.42 6.92 -1.78
C CYS A 102 -1.52 7.24 -2.99
N ARG A 103 -1.97 6.98 -4.22
CA ARG A 103 -1.27 7.36 -5.44
C ARG A 103 -1.31 8.88 -5.64
N SER A 104 -2.48 9.49 -5.48
CA SER A 104 -2.66 10.94 -5.71
C SER A 104 -1.82 11.79 -4.77
N PHE A 105 -1.57 11.32 -3.55
CA PHE A 105 -0.78 12.01 -2.54
C PHE A 105 0.66 11.51 -2.42
N CYS A 106 1.08 10.56 -3.26
CA CYS A 106 2.44 10.05 -3.24
C CYS A 106 3.42 11.08 -3.81
N PRO A 107 4.38 11.60 -3.01
CA PRO A 107 5.37 12.55 -3.51
C PRO A 107 6.39 11.93 -4.47
N TRP A 108 6.43 10.59 -4.53
CA TRP A 108 7.38 9.81 -5.32
C TRP A 108 6.78 9.25 -6.61
N ASP A 109 5.58 9.68 -6.98
CA ASP A 109 4.85 9.22 -8.16
C ASP A 109 4.61 7.69 -8.19
N SER A 110 4.52 7.07 -7.03
CA SER A 110 4.21 5.65 -6.85
C SER A 110 2.70 5.43 -6.74
N ALA A 111 2.26 4.20 -6.99
CA ALA A 111 0.92 3.71 -6.70
C ALA A 111 0.99 2.73 -5.51
N PRO A 112 1.03 3.23 -4.25
CA PRO A 112 1.32 2.39 -3.08
C PRO A 112 0.43 1.16 -2.94
N TYR A 113 -0.81 1.21 -3.40
CA TYR A 113 -1.74 0.07 -3.38
C TYR A 113 -1.36 -1.04 -4.39
N LEU A 114 -0.48 -0.75 -5.37
CA LEU A 114 0.07 -1.71 -6.32
C LEU A 114 1.54 -2.03 -6.04
N ASP A 115 2.29 -1.03 -5.60
CA ASP A 115 3.75 -1.08 -5.56
C ASP A 115 4.29 -1.60 -4.22
N LYS A 116 3.52 -1.47 -3.13
CA LYS A 116 3.99 -1.92 -1.81
C LYS A 116 3.87 -3.42 -1.64
N PHE A 117 4.77 -3.97 -0.84
CA PHE A 117 4.69 -5.36 -0.44
C PHE A 117 3.35 -5.64 0.24
N THR A 118 2.58 -6.57 -0.28
CA THR A 118 1.17 -6.75 0.01
C THR A 118 0.92 -7.97 0.91
N LEU A 119 0.10 -7.79 1.94
CA LEU A 119 -0.48 -8.90 2.72
C LEU A 119 -1.83 -9.27 2.10
N PHE A 120 -1.97 -10.51 1.66
CA PHE A 120 -3.21 -11.10 1.16
C PHE A 120 -3.91 -11.92 2.24
N ALA A 121 -5.24 -11.92 2.24
CA ALA A 121 -6.03 -12.70 3.17
C ALA A 121 -5.87 -14.21 2.96
N ASN A 122 -5.73 -14.63 1.69
CA ASN A 122 -5.63 -16.02 1.28
C ASN A 122 -4.93 -16.18 -0.08
N GLU A 123 -4.73 -17.42 -0.50
CA GLU A 123 -4.07 -17.75 -1.78
C GLU A 123 -4.87 -17.25 -2.99
N ALA A 124 -6.20 -17.33 -2.96
CA ALA A 124 -7.03 -16.92 -4.08
C ALA A 124 -6.94 -15.41 -4.32
N ASP A 125 -6.90 -14.60 -3.26
CA ASP A 125 -6.69 -13.15 -3.36
C ASP A 125 -5.30 -12.85 -3.91
N MET A 126 -4.29 -13.59 -3.49
CA MET A 126 -2.94 -13.46 -4.03
C MET A 126 -2.90 -13.86 -5.52
N GLU A 127 -3.61 -14.90 -5.96
CA GLU A 127 -3.68 -15.32 -7.36
C GLU A 127 -4.36 -14.27 -8.25
N ASN A 128 -5.40 -13.62 -7.73
CA ASN A 128 -6.13 -12.57 -8.44
C ASN A 128 -5.37 -11.24 -8.55
N SER A 129 -4.29 -11.06 -7.80
CA SER A 129 -3.45 -9.88 -7.80
C SER A 129 -2.14 -10.12 -8.54
N LYS A 130 -1.51 -9.04 -9.01
CA LYS A 130 -0.15 -9.04 -9.55
C LYS A 130 0.89 -8.49 -8.58
N ASN A 131 0.45 -7.96 -7.45
CA ASN A 131 1.33 -7.34 -6.46
C ASN A 131 2.32 -8.35 -5.90
N GLN A 132 3.52 -7.89 -5.61
CA GLN A 132 4.45 -8.64 -4.77
C GLN A 132 3.92 -8.65 -3.33
N GLY A 133 4.01 -9.77 -2.65
CA GLY A 133 3.43 -9.87 -1.33
C GLY A 133 3.47 -11.28 -0.77
N PHE A 134 2.68 -11.51 0.26
CA PHE A 134 2.60 -12.80 0.91
C PHE A 134 1.19 -13.07 1.47
N THR A 135 0.89 -14.34 1.65
CA THR A 135 -0.25 -14.81 2.43
C THR A 135 0.22 -15.79 3.48
N VAL A 136 -0.37 -15.72 4.67
CA VAL A 136 -0.06 -16.63 5.78
C VAL A 136 -1.04 -17.79 5.72
N LEU A 137 -0.51 -19.01 5.61
CA LEU A 137 -1.31 -20.24 5.55
C LEU A 137 -1.62 -20.78 6.95
N ASP A 138 -0.62 -20.73 7.83
CA ASP A 138 -0.72 -21.11 9.22
C ASP A 138 0.19 -20.21 10.06
N ALA A 139 -0.42 -19.33 10.84
CA ALA A 139 0.31 -18.39 11.68
C ALA A 139 1.07 -19.09 12.83
N ALA A 140 0.54 -20.21 13.35
CA ALA A 140 1.18 -20.92 14.44
C ALA A 140 2.41 -21.71 13.97
N ALA A 141 2.34 -22.30 12.77
CA ALA A 141 3.46 -22.96 12.12
C ALA A 141 4.39 -21.96 11.39
N GLY A 142 3.97 -20.72 11.19
CA GLY A 142 4.72 -19.70 10.45
C GLY A 142 4.83 -20.00 8.96
N THR A 143 3.90 -20.78 8.39
CA THR A 143 3.94 -21.13 6.97
C THR A 143 3.23 -20.08 6.12
N CYS A 144 3.83 -19.71 5.02
CA CYS A 144 3.32 -18.69 4.10
C CYS A 144 3.74 -18.96 2.66
N LYS A 145 3.02 -18.34 1.73
CA LYS A 145 3.45 -18.19 0.34
C LYS A 145 3.87 -16.76 0.10
N VAL A 146 4.97 -16.60 -0.60
CA VAL A 146 5.56 -15.29 -0.89
C VAL A 146 5.68 -15.13 -2.40
N ARG A 147 5.16 -14.04 -2.95
CA ARG A 147 5.34 -13.70 -4.36
C ARG A 147 6.39 -12.60 -4.49
N LEU A 148 7.47 -12.92 -5.21
CA LEU A 148 8.55 -12.00 -5.54
C LEU A 148 8.90 -12.14 -7.02
N ALA A 149 8.99 -11.02 -7.73
CA ALA A 149 9.31 -10.97 -9.15
C ALA A 149 8.49 -11.98 -10.01
N GLY A 150 7.20 -12.14 -9.69
CA GLY A 150 6.29 -13.04 -10.37
C GLY A 150 6.36 -14.52 -9.94
N ASN A 151 7.35 -14.91 -9.14
CA ASN A 151 7.49 -16.28 -8.64
C ASN A 151 6.82 -16.43 -7.28
N VAL A 152 6.12 -17.54 -7.07
CA VAL A 152 5.53 -17.92 -5.78
C VAL A 152 6.44 -18.92 -5.09
N ILE A 153 6.80 -18.65 -3.86
CA ILE A 153 7.75 -19.37 -3.04
C ILE A 153 7.05 -19.81 -1.75
N ASP A 154 7.11 -21.09 -1.43
CA ASP A 154 6.71 -21.58 -0.11
C ASP A 154 7.79 -21.21 0.91
N TYR A 155 7.39 -20.58 1.99
CA TYR A 155 8.30 -20.08 3.01
C TYR A 155 7.78 -20.41 4.41
N THR A 156 8.68 -20.80 5.30
CA THR A 156 8.38 -21.00 6.73
C THR A 156 9.26 -20.08 7.54
N VAL A 157 8.66 -19.28 8.42
CA VAL A 157 9.37 -18.31 9.27
C VAL A 157 10.40 -19.04 10.14
N GLY A 158 11.61 -18.50 10.14
CA GLY A 158 12.75 -19.07 10.89
C GLY A 158 13.58 -20.09 10.11
N THR A 159 13.16 -20.44 8.88
CA THR A 159 14.00 -21.27 7.98
C THR A 159 14.83 -20.36 7.06
N ALA A 160 16.08 -20.73 6.82
CA ALA A 160 16.89 -20.03 5.82
C ALA A 160 16.31 -20.30 4.41
N ASN A 161 16.05 -19.25 3.66
CA ASN A 161 15.60 -19.35 2.27
C ASN A 161 16.26 -18.26 1.44
N GLU A 162 17.17 -18.66 0.55
CA GLU A 162 17.93 -17.75 -0.29
C GLU A 162 17.08 -16.99 -1.31
N ASN A 163 15.89 -17.54 -1.65
CA ASN A 163 14.97 -16.93 -2.59
C ASN A 163 14.08 -15.84 -1.94
N VAL A 164 14.07 -15.74 -0.61
CA VAL A 164 13.35 -14.71 0.12
C VAL A 164 14.35 -13.78 0.81
N PRO A 165 14.48 -12.52 0.39
CA PRO A 165 15.42 -11.58 0.99
C PRO A 165 15.22 -11.41 2.50
N ASP A 166 16.31 -11.21 3.26
CA ASP A 166 16.30 -11.08 4.73
C ASP A 166 15.30 -10.01 5.21
N GLY A 167 15.23 -8.87 4.52
CA GLY A 167 14.27 -7.82 4.84
C GLY A 167 12.81 -8.29 4.75
N ILE A 168 12.48 -9.08 3.73
CA ILE A 168 11.14 -9.65 3.56
C ILE A 168 10.85 -10.70 4.63
N GLN A 169 11.83 -11.56 4.97
CA GLN A 169 11.70 -12.53 6.05
C GLN A 169 11.39 -11.83 7.39
N LYS A 170 12.09 -10.73 7.69
CA LYS A 170 11.86 -9.92 8.90
C LYS A 170 10.45 -9.29 8.91
N ILE A 171 10.00 -8.74 7.79
CA ILE A 171 8.64 -8.19 7.66
C ILE A 171 7.59 -9.25 7.92
N ILE A 172 7.68 -10.41 7.26
CA ILE A 172 6.72 -11.51 7.44
C ILE A 172 6.69 -11.98 8.89
N LYS A 173 7.86 -12.20 9.49
CA LYS A 173 7.97 -12.57 10.89
C LYS A 173 7.29 -11.54 11.80
N THR A 174 7.56 -10.26 11.59
CA THR A 174 6.99 -9.16 12.39
C THR A 174 5.47 -9.10 12.24
N VAL A 175 4.94 -9.30 11.03
CA VAL A 175 3.49 -9.31 10.82
C VAL A 175 2.85 -10.45 11.60
N ILE A 176 3.43 -11.64 11.58
CA ILE A 176 2.88 -12.80 12.31
C ILE A 176 2.97 -12.60 13.83
N SER A 177 4.09 -12.05 14.35
CA SER A 177 4.29 -11.91 15.79
C SER A 177 3.57 -10.70 16.41
N ASP A 178 3.69 -9.53 15.78
CA ASP A 178 3.35 -8.26 16.41
C ASP A 178 2.10 -7.61 15.79
N TYR A 179 1.74 -7.99 14.57
CA TYR A 179 0.61 -7.45 13.81
C TYR A 179 -0.40 -8.54 13.42
N SER A 180 -0.51 -9.59 14.24
CA SER A 180 -1.40 -10.74 13.97
C SER A 180 -2.87 -10.36 13.76
N TYR A 181 -3.29 -9.20 14.25
CA TYR A 181 -4.63 -8.65 14.01
C TYR A 181 -4.91 -8.31 12.53
N LEU A 182 -3.87 -8.26 11.69
CA LEU A 182 -4.00 -8.10 10.24
C LEU A 182 -4.24 -9.45 9.54
N LEU A 183 -4.14 -10.56 10.24
CA LEU A 183 -4.36 -11.88 9.67
C LEU A 183 -5.83 -12.25 9.86
N ILE A 184 -6.55 -12.39 8.75
CA ILE A 184 -7.90 -12.94 8.75
C ILE A 184 -7.78 -14.41 8.37
N GLY A 185 -8.02 -15.27 9.33
CA GLY A 185 -8.05 -16.71 9.18
C GLY A 185 -9.32 -17.27 9.76
#